data_f24e1120ed0811643160d46706e17e53
#
_entry.id   f24e1120ed0811643160d46706e17e53
#
_cell.length_a   1.000
_cell.length_b   1.000
_cell.length_c   1.000
_cell.angle_alpha   90.00
_cell.angle_beta   90.00
_cell.angle_gamma   90.00
#
_symmetry.space_group_name_H-M   'P 1'
#
loop_
_entity.id
_entity.type
_entity.pdbx_description
1 polymer ?
#
loop_
_entity_poly.entity_id
_entity_poly.type
_entity_poly.pdbx_seq_one_letter_code
_entity_poly.pdbx_strand_id
1 'polypeptide(L)'
;MSQGLVSVIMGTYDPDCGKLKKSVESIIAQTYENWELLLYDDGSKKEKAEKIWMISRMDPRIKYIRNNRNKGLAYALNVCISRAEGEYIARMDDDDEAFPERFEKQIAFLETNPQYSWAGCAAELIDADGCWGIAMRPECPDKKDFLKYSPYIHPGVIFRSQILKDAHGYHISPWTARCEDYELFMRLTASGYRGYNMPETLIRYREDSKYLKRRFRYCFSEMLIRIQGFYRMKIFSIWTVLYILKPIAVYAVSRFPALAQKLRRYKNKKRKTIR
;
A
#
# COMPACT_ATOMS: atom_id res chain seq x y z
N MET A 1 26.57 14.26 1.53
CA MET A 1 25.90 13.47 2.58
C MET A 1 25.72 12.07 2.02
N SER A 2 25.99 11.01 2.80
CA SER A 2 25.70 9.64 2.35
C SER A 2 24.18 9.49 2.17
N GLN A 3 23.74 9.03 1.01
CA GLN A 3 22.33 8.75 0.76
C GLN A 3 21.86 7.62 1.69
N GLY A 4 20.77 7.84 2.46
CA GLY A 4 20.21 6.81 3.34
C GLY A 4 19.71 5.59 2.55
N LEU A 5 19.94 4.38 3.05
CA LEU A 5 19.48 3.14 2.38
C LEU A 5 17.94 3.05 2.40
N VAL A 6 17.35 2.68 1.26
CA VAL A 6 15.91 2.36 1.13
C VAL A 6 15.72 0.86 1.07
N SER A 7 15.03 0.29 2.07
CA SER A 7 14.57 -1.10 2.00
C SER A 7 13.17 -1.15 1.38
N VAL A 8 13.08 -1.68 0.16
CA VAL A 8 11.79 -1.93 -0.49
C VAL A 8 11.22 -3.23 0.05
N ILE A 9 10.00 -3.21 0.57
CA ILE A 9 9.31 -4.40 1.08
C ILE A 9 8.21 -4.84 0.10
N MET A 10 8.31 -6.06 -0.40
CA MET A 10 7.38 -6.65 -1.37
C MET A 10 7.02 -8.08 -0.98
N GLY A 11 5.74 -8.32 -0.69
CA GLY A 11 5.20 -9.66 -0.47
C GLY A 11 4.48 -10.14 -1.73
N THR A 12 4.71 -11.41 -2.11
CA THR A 12 4.06 -12.04 -3.27
C THR A 12 3.56 -13.43 -2.95
N TYR A 13 2.47 -13.86 -3.60
CA TYR A 13 1.91 -15.21 -3.50
C TYR A 13 1.20 -15.61 -4.80
N ASP A 14 1.68 -16.66 -5.46
CA ASP A 14 1.19 -17.14 -6.75
C ASP A 14 0.98 -16.00 -7.78
N PRO A 15 1.96 -15.09 -7.99
CA PRO A 15 1.80 -13.89 -8.79
C PRO A 15 1.57 -14.17 -10.27
N ASP A 16 1.10 -13.14 -10.97
CA ASP A 16 1.37 -12.99 -12.39
C ASP A 16 2.85 -12.60 -12.56
N CYS A 17 3.68 -13.54 -13.00
CA CYS A 17 5.13 -13.33 -13.10
C CYS A 17 5.51 -12.23 -14.09
N GLY A 18 4.66 -11.93 -15.10
CA GLY A 18 4.90 -10.80 -16.01
C GLY A 18 4.71 -9.46 -15.32
N LYS A 19 3.71 -9.35 -14.43
CA LYS A 19 3.46 -8.15 -13.62
C LYS A 19 4.55 -7.99 -12.57
N LEU A 20 4.88 -9.07 -11.84
CA LEU A 20 5.97 -9.07 -10.86
C LEU A 20 7.28 -8.62 -11.48
N LYS A 21 7.62 -9.12 -12.68
CA LYS A 21 8.82 -8.71 -13.40
C LYS A 21 8.83 -7.21 -13.66
N LYS A 22 7.72 -6.63 -14.17
CA LYS A 22 7.61 -5.18 -14.39
C LYS A 22 7.72 -4.37 -13.11
N SER A 23 7.12 -4.85 -12.01
CA SER A 23 7.24 -4.23 -10.71
C SER A 23 8.71 -4.17 -10.26
N VAL A 24 9.43 -5.28 -10.35
CA VAL A 24 10.85 -5.36 -10.01
C VAL A 24 11.71 -4.49 -10.95
N GLU A 25 11.45 -4.52 -12.26
CA GLU A 25 12.15 -3.66 -13.24
C GLU A 25 11.98 -2.17 -12.91
N SER A 26 10.79 -1.77 -12.41
CA SER A 26 10.53 -0.37 -12.01
C SER A 26 11.32 0.05 -10.76
N ILE A 27 11.67 -0.91 -9.88
CA ILE A 27 12.56 -0.65 -8.74
C ILE A 27 14.02 -0.57 -9.20
N ILE A 28 14.43 -1.44 -10.11
CA ILE A 28 15.80 -1.41 -10.68
C ILE A 28 16.05 -0.08 -11.42
N ALA A 29 15.02 0.47 -12.07
CA ALA A 29 15.09 1.73 -12.82
C ALA A 29 15.00 3.01 -11.96
N GLN A 30 15.04 2.92 -10.64
CA GLN A 30 15.00 4.11 -9.78
C GLN A 30 16.28 4.95 -9.95
N THR A 31 16.11 6.28 -10.02
CA THR A 31 17.24 7.24 -10.07
C THR A 31 18.03 7.29 -8.76
N TYR A 32 17.39 6.94 -7.66
CA TYR A 32 18.00 6.78 -6.35
C TYR A 32 18.64 5.39 -6.26
N GLU A 33 19.97 5.30 -6.24
CA GLU A 33 20.72 4.03 -6.40
C GLU A 33 20.87 3.23 -5.11
N ASN A 34 20.80 3.87 -3.92
CA ASN A 34 21.04 3.20 -2.64
C ASN A 34 19.77 2.53 -2.09
N TRP A 35 19.41 1.39 -2.66
CA TRP A 35 18.26 0.60 -2.21
C TRP A 35 18.58 -0.90 -2.16
N GLU A 36 17.78 -1.62 -1.38
CA GLU A 36 17.65 -3.07 -1.40
C GLU A 36 16.17 -3.43 -1.62
N LEU A 37 15.89 -4.58 -2.22
CA LEU A 37 14.53 -5.13 -2.35
C LEU A 37 14.43 -6.44 -1.57
N LEU A 38 13.58 -6.46 -0.55
CA LEU A 38 13.21 -7.66 0.19
C LEU A 38 11.96 -8.27 -0.47
N LEU A 39 12.20 -9.22 -1.39
CA LEU A 39 11.16 -9.93 -2.14
C LEU A 39 10.77 -11.21 -1.39
N TYR A 40 9.60 -11.17 -0.74
CA TYR A 40 9.11 -12.28 0.07
C TYR A 40 8.06 -13.10 -0.69
N ASP A 41 8.40 -14.36 -0.99
CA ASP A 41 7.48 -15.37 -1.54
C ASP A 41 6.76 -16.09 -0.39
N ASP A 42 5.47 -15.81 -0.22
CA ASP A 42 4.63 -16.34 0.85
C ASP A 42 4.10 -17.76 0.55
N GLY A 43 4.98 -18.64 0.08
CA GLY A 43 4.67 -20.05 -0.16
C GLY A 43 3.96 -20.33 -1.48
N SER A 44 4.38 -19.65 -2.55
CA SER A 44 3.89 -19.91 -3.91
C SER A 44 4.15 -21.34 -4.36
N LYS A 45 3.33 -21.83 -5.30
CA LYS A 45 3.53 -23.14 -5.95
C LYS A 45 4.92 -23.20 -6.58
N LYS A 46 5.49 -24.43 -6.65
CA LYS A 46 6.88 -24.65 -7.08
C LYS A 46 7.21 -23.93 -8.40
N GLU A 47 6.39 -24.10 -9.43
CA GLU A 47 6.57 -23.46 -10.74
C GLU A 47 6.65 -21.93 -10.66
N LYS A 48 5.79 -21.31 -9.83
CA LYS A 48 5.79 -19.87 -9.61
C LYS A 48 7.00 -19.44 -8.79
N ALA A 49 7.35 -20.18 -7.76
CA ALA A 49 8.51 -19.89 -6.92
C ALA A 49 9.82 -19.91 -7.72
N GLU A 50 9.98 -20.83 -8.66
CA GLU A 50 11.14 -20.87 -9.58
C GLU A 50 11.20 -19.59 -10.43
N LYS A 51 10.08 -19.12 -10.97
CA LYS A 51 10.01 -17.87 -11.72
C LYS A 51 10.29 -16.64 -10.85
N ILE A 52 9.77 -16.60 -9.62
CA ILE A 52 10.04 -15.53 -8.66
C ILE A 52 11.55 -15.50 -8.34
N TRP A 53 12.14 -16.67 -8.11
CA TRP A 53 13.58 -16.78 -7.86
C TRP A 53 14.40 -16.27 -9.07
N MET A 54 14.03 -16.61 -10.31
CA MET A 54 14.70 -16.09 -11.51
C MET A 54 14.61 -14.56 -11.57
N ILE A 55 13.43 -13.97 -11.26
CA ILE A 55 13.23 -12.52 -11.23
C ILE A 55 14.12 -11.89 -10.15
N SER A 56 14.28 -12.52 -8.99
CA SER A 56 15.14 -12.01 -7.93
C SER A 56 16.63 -11.97 -8.30
N ARG A 57 17.04 -12.69 -9.36
CA ARG A 57 18.43 -12.68 -9.86
C ARG A 57 18.70 -11.57 -10.88
N MET A 58 17.72 -10.71 -11.18
CA MET A 58 17.89 -9.62 -12.14
C MET A 58 18.82 -8.51 -11.62
N ASP A 59 18.92 -8.35 -10.29
CA ASP A 59 19.79 -7.36 -9.66
C ASP A 59 20.35 -7.91 -8.32
N PRO A 60 21.63 -7.71 -7.99
CA PRO A 60 22.23 -8.23 -6.75
C PRO A 60 21.67 -7.61 -5.46
N ARG A 61 21.02 -6.43 -5.54
CA ARG A 61 20.37 -5.76 -4.41
C ARG A 61 19.03 -6.41 -4.01
N ILE A 62 18.56 -7.44 -4.76
CA ILE A 62 17.31 -8.15 -4.46
C ILE A 62 17.61 -9.34 -3.54
N LYS A 63 17.05 -9.29 -2.35
CA LYS A 63 17.13 -10.35 -1.33
C LYS A 63 15.85 -11.21 -1.39
N TYR A 64 15.93 -12.41 -1.99
CA TYR A 64 14.80 -13.34 -2.06
C TYR A 64 14.62 -14.09 -0.75
N ILE A 65 13.40 -14.09 -0.23
CA ILE A 65 13.02 -14.76 1.00
C ILE A 65 11.79 -15.61 0.69
N ARG A 66 11.80 -16.89 1.10
CA ARG A 66 10.67 -17.79 0.83
C ARG A 66 10.15 -18.43 2.10
N ASN A 67 8.80 -18.54 2.18
CA ASN A 67 8.10 -19.34 3.16
C ASN A 67 7.59 -20.66 2.53
N ASN A 68 7.33 -21.66 3.36
CA ASN A 68 6.82 -22.95 2.91
C ASN A 68 5.28 -22.98 2.74
N ARG A 69 4.58 -21.99 3.31
CA ARG A 69 3.10 -21.89 3.26
C ARG A 69 2.66 -20.44 3.33
N ASN A 70 1.51 -20.13 2.72
CA ASN A 70 0.92 -18.82 2.78
C ASN A 70 0.48 -18.43 4.20
N LYS A 71 0.97 -17.30 4.69
CA LYS A 71 0.63 -16.68 5.98
C LYS A 71 -0.03 -15.31 5.84
N GLY A 72 -0.12 -14.79 4.60
CA GLY A 72 -0.76 -13.53 4.26
C GLY A 72 0.16 -12.32 4.24
N LEU A 73 -0.32 -11.26 3.56
CA LEU A 73 0.48 -10.07 3.25
C LEU A 73 1.09 -9.40 4.49
N ALA A 74 0.30 -9.20 5.56
CA ALA A 74 0.80 -8.57 6.79
C ALA A 74 1.98 -9.34 7.40
N TYR A 75 1.94 -10.67 7.38
CA TYR A 75 3.06 -11.51 7.83
C TYR A 75 4.28 -11.34 6.93
N ALA A 76 4.10 -11.40 5.61
CA ALA A 76 5.16 -11.23 4.63
C ALA A 76 5.88 -9.88 4.81
N LEU A 77 5.11 -8.79 4.92
CA LEU A 77 5.65 -7.45 5.12
C LEU A 77 6.38 -7.31 6.47
N ASN A 78 5.88 -7.94 7.53
CA ASN A 78 6.57 -7.92 8.83
C ASN A 78 7.91 -8.67 8.79
N VAL A 79 8.01 -9.77 8.06
CA VAL A 79 9.30 -10.45 7.85
C VAL A 79 10.26 -9.55 7.08
N CYS A 80 9.78 -8.84 6.06
CA CYS A 80 10.59 -7.86 5.36
C CYS A 80 11.04 -6.72 6.29
N ILE A 81 10.13 -6.12 7.08
CA ILE A 81 10.45 -5.06 8.03
C ILE A 81 11.53 -5.50 9.04
N SER A 82 11.44 -6.75 9.53
CA SER A 82 12.43 -7.28 10.49
C SER A 82 13.83 -7.48 9.90
N ARG A 83 13.93 -7.58 8.57
CA ARG A 83 15.18 -7.77 7.82
C ARG A 83 15.65 -6.51 7.09
N ALA A 84 14.86 -5.45 7.12
CA ALA A 84 15.17 -4.18 6.51
C ALA A 84 16.34 -3.49 7.22
N GLU A 85 17.40 -3.19 6.46
CA GLU A 85 18.61 -2.51 6.94
C GLU A 85 18.54 -1.00 6.70
N GLY A 86 17.60 -0.55 5.85
CA GLY A 86 17.46 0.82 5.43
C GLY A 86 16.95 1.79 6.49
N GLU A 87 17.36 3.03 6.35
CA GLU A 87 16.82 4.18 7.09
C GLU A 87 15.37 4.46 6.69
N TYR A 88 15.03 4.12 5.45
CA TYR A 88 13.68 4.24 4.89
C TYR A 88 13.14 2.87 4.49
N ILE A 89 11.82 2.68 4.64
CA ILE A 89 11.12 1.48 4.15
C ILE A 89 10.10 1.93 3.10
N ALA A 90 10.32 1.52 1.86
CA ALA A 90 9.39 1.73 0.76
C ALA A 90 8.47 0.51 0.58
N ARG A 91 7.16 0.74 0.56
CA ARG A 91 6.20 -0.31 0.28
C ARG A 91 5.96 -0.41 -1.23
N MET A 92 5.86 -1.65 -1.77
CA MET A 92 5.52 -1.91 -3.17
C MET A 92 4.69 -3.18 -3.30
N ASP A 93 3.65 -3.17 -4.16
CA ASP A 93 2.93 -4.39 -4.56
C ASP A 93 3.64 -5.08 -5.74
N ASP A 94 3.40 -6.37 -5.86
CA ASP A 94 3.99 -7.22 -6.90
C ASP A 94 3.35 -7.05 -8.29
N ASP A 95 2.33 -6.19 -8.41
CA ASP A 95 1.64 -5.88 -9.66
C ASP A 95 1.55 -4.37 -9.98
N ASP A 96 2.21 -3.53 -9.17
CA ASP A 96 2.34 -2.09 -9.37
C ASP A 96 3.69 -1.72 -9.99
N GLU A 97 3.83 -0.50 -10.49
CA GLU A 97 5.08 0.01 -11.07
C GLU A 97 5.42 1.38 -10.46
N ALA A 98 6.68 1.59 -10.06
CA ALA A 98 7.17 2.88 -9.58
C ALA A 98 7.66 3.74 -10.76
N PHE A 99 7.43 5.07 -10.70
CA PHE A 99 8.11 6.00 -11.61
C PHE A 99 9.58 6.16 -11.18
N PRO A 100 10.51 6.42 -12.12
CA PRO A 100 11.95 6.40 -11.83
C PRO A 100 12.39 7.32 -10.68
N GLU A 101 11.79 8.50 -10.56
CA GLU A 101 12.16 9.50 -9.54
C GLU A 101 11.45 9.31 -8.20
N ARG A 102 10.71 8.22 -8.00
CA ARG A 102 9.87 8.05 -6.80
C ARG A 102 10.69 8.13 -5.53
N PHE A 103 11.75 7.33 -5.40
CA PHE A 103 12.53 7.28 -4.14
C PHE A 103 13.24 8.61 -3.91
N GLU A 104 13.89 9.16 -4.92
CA GLU A 104 14.59 10.43 -4.84
C GLU A 104 13.68 11.54 -4.30
N LYS A 105 12.49 11.72 -4.90
CA LYS A 105 11.54 12.77 -4.50
C LYS A 105 10.99 12.56 -3.10
N GLN A 106 10.57 11.33 -2.77
CA GLN A 106 9.96 11.06 -1.46
C GLN A 106 10.99 11.15 -0.33
N ILE A 107 12.25 10.75 -0.56
CA ILE A 107 13.33 10.87 0.42
C ILE A 107 13.69 12.35 0.62
N ALA A 108 13.94 13.09 -0.45
CA ALA A 108 14.25 14.53 -0.37
C ALA A 108 13.15 15.29 0.38
N PHE A 109 11.89 14.93 0.15
CA PHE A 109 10.76 15.47 0.91
C PHE A 109 10.86 15.14 2.41
N LEU A 110 11.10 13.87 2.76
CA LEU A 110 11.20 13.48 4.16
C LEU A 110 12.41 14.14 4.85
N GLU A 111 13.56 14.24 4.20
CA GLU A 111 14.76 14.88 4.75
C GLU A 111 14.51 16.35 5.10
N THR A 112 13.82 17.09 4.23
CA THR A 112 13.49 18.50 4.43
C THR A 112 12.29 18.74 5.35
N ASN A 113 11.52 17.69 5.67
CA ASN A 113 10.29 17.76 6.46
C ASN A 113 10.28 16.74 7.62
N PRO A 114 11.09 16.95 8.68
CA PRO A 114 11.27 15.99 9.77
C PRO A 114 10.00 15.73 10.60
N GLN A 115 9.00 16.61 10.50
CA GLN A 115 7.70 16.47 11.17
C GLN A 115 6.84 15.34 10.58
N TYR A 116 7.16 14.82 9.36
CA TYR A 116 6.45 13.72 8.76
C TYR A 116 7.20 12.40 8.92
N SER A 117 6.45 11.38 9.29
CA SER A 117 6.92 10.02 9.55
C SER A 117 6.91 9.15 8.28
N TRP A 118 6.09 9.50 7.31
CA TRP A 118 6.02 8.88 5.99
C TRP A 118 5.55 9.85 4.92
N ALA A 119 5.92 9.56 3.68
CA ALA A 119 5.46 10.25 2.48
C ALA A 119 4.73 9.26 1.55
N GLY A 120 3.47 9.56 1.22
CA GLY A 120 2.70 8.93 0.15
C GLY A 120 2.80 9.74 -1.14
N CYS A 121 2.11 9.30 -2.18
CA CYS A 121 2.02 10.01 -3.46
C CYS A 121 0.68 9.78 -4.15
N ALA A 122 0.41 10.55 -5.22
CA ALA A 122 -0.65 10.23 -6.17
C ALA A 122 -0.26 9.00 -7.02
N ALA A 123 -1.27 8.35 -7.60
CA ALA A 123 -1.07 7.17 -8.44
C ALA A 123 -1.83 7.26 -9.76
N GLU A 124 -1.20 6.84 -10.86
CA GLU A 124 -1.93 6.43 -12.06
C GLU A 124 -2.66 5.13 -11.79
N LEU A 125 -3.94 5.08 -12.15
CA LEU A 125 -4.73 3.85 -12.07
C LEU A 125 -4.67 3.13 -13.41
N ILE A 126 -4.11 1.91 -13.38
CA ILE A 126 -3.94 1.09 -14.58
C ILE A 126 -4.74 -0.21 -14.48
N ASP A 127 -5.19 -0.72 -15.64
CA ASP A 127 -5.75 -2.05 -15.80
C ASP A 127 -5.18 -2.71 -17.08
N ALA A 128 -5.84 -3.74 -17.59
CA ALA A 128 -5.40 -4.43 -18.82
C ALA A 128 -5.46 -3.52 -20.06
N ASP A 129 -6.34 -2.51 -20.05
CA ASP A 129 -6.56 -1.59 -21.18
C ASP A 129 -5.65 -0.34 -21.08
N GLY A 130 -4.84 -0.23 -20.02
CA GLY A 130 -3.92 0.89 -19.81
C GLY A 130 -4.31 1.84 -18.67
N CYS A 131 -3.85 3.09 -18.74
CA CYS A 131 -4.15 4.11 -17.72
C CYS A 131 -5.57 4.66 -17.90
N TRP A 132 -6.42 4.54 -16.87
CA TRP A 132 -7.81 4.98 -16.89
C TRP A 132 -8.13 6.11 -15.90
N GLY A 133 -7.19 6.50 -15.05
CA GLY A 133 -7.43 7.56 -14.09
C GLY A 133 -6.24 7.91 -13.21
N ILE A 134 -6.42 8.91 -12.35
CA ILE A 134 -5.46 9.30 -11.32
C ILE A 134 -6.15 9.22 -9.96
N ALA A 135 -5.52 8.55 -9.00
CA ALA A 135 -5.92 8.53 -7.61
C ALA A 135 -5.10 9.56 -6.82
N MET A 136 -5.80 10.53 -6.26
CA MET A 136 -5.20 11.52 -5.35
C MET A 136 -5.75 11.33 -3.93
N ARG A 137 -4.97 11.74 -2.95
CA ARG A 137 -5.36 11.77 -1.54
C ARG A 137 -5.09 13.18 -0.98
N PRO A 138 -5.72 13.58 0.14
CA PRO A 138 -5.38 14.84 0.81
C PRO A 138 -3.87 14.90 1.09
N GLU A 139 -3.24 16.03 0.84
CA GLU A 139 -1.79 16.20 1.06
C GLU A 139 -1.44 16.02 2.54
N CYS A 140 -2.16 16.69 3.43
CA CYS A 140 -2.02 16.59 4.89
C CYS A 140 -3.27 15.94 5.49
N PRO A 141 -3.41 14.59 5.44
CA PRO A 141 -4.60 13.93 5.97
C PRO A 141 -4.73 14.13 7.48
N ASP A 142 -5.94 14.46 7.91
CA ASP A 142 -6.30 14.50 9.32
C ASP A 142 -7.08 13.24 9.74
N LYS A 143 -7.41 13.15 11.03
CA LYS A 143 -8.16 12.01 11.58
C LYS A 143 -9.52 11.82 10.91
N LYS A 144 -10.18 12.87 10.41
CA LYS A 144 -11.49 12.81 9.77
C LYS A 144 -11.45 12.22 8.37
N ASP A 145 -10.31 12.30 7.68
CA ASP A 145 -10.14 11.70 6.36
C ASP A 145 -10.25 10.17 6.43
N PHE A 146 -9.88 9.56 7.56
CA PHE A 146 -10.05 8.14 7.80
C PHE A 146 -11.52 7.68 7.86
N LEU A 147 -12.48 8.56 8.09
CA LEU A 147 -13.89 8.18 8.08
C LEU A 147 -14.31 7.59 6.73
N LYS A 148 -13.78 8.08 5.64
CA LYS A 148 -14.21 7.68 4.29
C LYS A 148 -13.45 6.48 3.75
N TYR A 149 -12.12 6.43 3.92
CA TYR A 149 -11.20 5.42 3.37
C TYR A 149 -9.81 5.59 3.98
N SER A 150 -8.86 4.69 3.67
CA SER A 150 -7.45 4.93 3.96
C SER A 150 -6.96 6.18 3.20
N PRO A 151 -6.49 7.23 3.88
CA PRO A 151 -6.07 8.46 3.22
C PRO A 151 -4.70 8.36 2.54
N TYR A 152 -4.10 7.17 2.48
CA TYR A 152 -2.85 6.89 1.81
C TYR A 152 -3.04 5.77 0.79
N ILE A 153 -2.27 5.81 -0.31
CA ILE A 153 -2.18 4.73 -1.29
C ILE A 153 -1.01 3.86 -0.85
N HIS A 154 -1.32 2.72 -0.25
CA HIS A 154 -0.37 1.88 0.47
C HIS A 154 0.91 1.55 -0.32
N PRO A 155 0.86 1.07 -1.61
CA PRO A 155 2.07 0.77 -2.38
C PRO A 155 2.91 2.00 -2.74
N GLY A 156 2.37 3.20 -2.58
CA GLY A 156 3.06 4.46 -2.86
C GLY A 156 3.74 5.11 -1.65
N VAL A 157 3.80 4.44 -0.50
CA VAL A 157 4.32 5.06 0.73
C VAL A 157 5.77 4.68 0.99
N ILE A 158 6.57 5.67 1.42
CA ILE A 158 7.88 5.48 2.06
C ILE A 158 7.78 5.93 3.51
N PHE A 159 8.21 5.10 4.44
CA PHE A 159 8.27 5.36 5.87
C PHE A 159 9.70 5.63 6.32
N ARG A 160 9.89 6.43 7.36
CA ARG A 160 11.09 6.33 8.20
C ARG A 160 11.06 4.95 8.88
N SER A 161 12.12 4.17 8.72
CA SER A 161 12.17 2.76 9.16
C SER A 161 11.81 2.59 10.64
N GLN A 162 12.30 3.50 11.49
CA GLN A 162 12.10 3.42 12.93
C GLN A 162 10.62 3.44 13.31
N ILE A 163 9.77 4.19 12.59
CA ILE A 163 8.33 4.28 12.88
C ILE A 163 7.62 2.93 12.75
N LEU A 164 7.98 2.14 11.72
CA LEU A 164 7.40 0.80 11.55
C LEU A 164 7.94 -0.19 12.59
N LYS A 165 9.22 -0.06 12.97
CA LYS A 165 9.84 -0.89 14.01
C LYS A 165 9.21 -0.62 15.39
N ASP A 166 9.05 0.64 15.76
CA ASP A 166 8.41 1.06 17.03
C ASP A 166 6.94 0.64 17.10
N ALA A 167 6.25 0.67 15.96
CA ALA A 167 4.88 0.22 15.84
C ALA A 167 4.74 -1.31 15.76
N HIS A 168 5.83 -2.08 15.83
CA HIS A 168 5.86 -3.53 15.65
C HIS A 168 5.24 -4.00 14.32
N GLY A 169 5.39 -3.20 13.26
CA GLY A 169 4.90 -3.49 11.91
C GLY A 169 3.38 -3.54 11.79
N TYR A 170 2.90 -4.42 10.91
CA TYR A 170 1.48 -4.66 10.65
C TYR A 170 0.87 -5.58 11.69
N HIS A 171 -0.35 -5.30 12.12
CA HIS A 171 -1.06 -6.18 13.01
C HIS A 171 -1.57 -7.42 12.26
N ILE A 172 -1.10 -8.62 12.68
CA ILE A 172 -1.51 -9.90 12.09
C ILE A 172 -2.70 -10.44 12.85
N SER A 173 -3.87 -10.43 12.22
CA SER A 173 -5.10 -10.96 12.78
C SER A 173 -6.05 -11.40 11.64
N PRO A 174 -6.92 -12.40 11.86
CA PRO A 174 -7.99 -12.70 10.91
C PRO A 174 -8.89 -11.49 10.59
N TRP A 175 -8.96 -10.53 11.51
CA TRP A 175 -9.78 -9.32 11.40
C TRP A 175 -9.08 -8.18 10.65
N THR A 176 -7.75 -8.21 10.49
CA THR A 176 -7.02 -7.19 9.73
C THR A 176 -6.86 -7.54 8.25
N ALA A 177 -7.19 -8.78 7.85
CA ALA A 177 -7.04 -9.24 6.48
C ALA A 177 -7.75 -8.33 5.48
N ARG A 178 -7.01 -7.82 4.48
CA ARG A 178 -7.44 -6.83 3.48
C ARG A 178 -7.71 -5.41 4.03
N CYS A 179 -7.31 -5.13 5.27
CA CYS A 179 -7.41 -3.82 5.92
C CYS A 179 -6.17 -3.54 6.76
N GLU A 180 -5.08 -4.26 6.54
CA GLU A 180 -3.82 -4.18 7.25
C GLU A 180 -3.18 -2.79 7.17
N ASP A 181 -3.28 -2.15 6.01
CA ASP A 181 -2.82 -0.79 5.77
C ASP A 181 -3.67 0.25 6.51
N TYR A 182 -4.99 0.08 6.47
CA TYR A 182 -5.93 0.99 7.11
C TYR A 182 -5.79 0.94 8.64
N GLU A 183 -5.61 -0.25 9.22
CA GLU A 183 -5.30 -0.42 10.65
C GLU A 183 -4.00 0.28 11.01
N LEU A 184 -2.92 0.01 10.26
CA LEU A 184 -1.61 0.57 10.52
C LEU A 184 -1.64 2.11 10.53
N PHE A 185 -2.18 2.74 9.49
CA PHE A 185 -2.24 4.20 9.40
C PHE A 185 -3.11 4.82 10.50
N MET A 186 -4.24 4.20 10.87
CA MET A 186 -5.06 4.69 12.00
C MET A 186 -4.29 4.58 13.32
N ARG A 187 -3.58 3.48 13.54
CA ARG A 187 -2.77 3.25 14.75
C ARG A 187 -1.63 4.25 14.84
N LEU A 188 -0.87 4.45 13.79
CA LEU A 188 0.21 5.45 13.73
C LEU A 188 -0.31 6.86 13.96
N THR A 189 -1.43 7.24 13.30
CA THR A 189 -2.05 8.56 13.48
C THR A 189 -2.59 8.76 14.90
N ALA A 190 -3.15 7.71 15.52
CA ALA A 190 -3.60 7.76 16.91
C ALA A 190 -2.45 7.96 17.89
N SER A 191 -1.26 7.44 17.58
CA SER A 191 0.00 7.62 18.33
C SER A 191 0.68 8.96 18.10
N GLY A 192 0.09 9.85 17.27
CA GLY A 192 0.61 11.20 17.02
C GLY A 192 1.53 11.33 15.81
N TYR A 193 1.86 10.25 15.12
CA TYR A 193 2.63 10.30 13.89
C TYR A 193 1.82 10.92 12.74
N ARG A 194 2.52 11.57 11.81
CA ARG A 194 1.91 12.25 10.67
C ARG A 194 2.54 11.79 9.36
N GLY A 195 1.74 11.67 8.32
CA GLY A 195 2.19 11.46 6.95
C GLY A 195 1.76 12.60 6.05
N TYR A 196 2.41 12.67 4.90
CA TYR A 196 2.10 13.59 3.82
C TYR A 196 1.87 12.82 2.52
N ASN A 197 0.96 13.25 1.67
CA ASN A 197 0.83 12.73 0.31
C ASN A 197 1.30 13.78 -0.68
N MET A 198 2.40 13.51 -1.36
CA MET A 198 2.88 14.33 -2.46
C MET A 198 1.84 14.34 -3.59
N PRO A 199 1.54 15.51 -4.18
CA PRO A 199 0.55 15.61 -5.27
C PRO A 199 1.04 14.97 -6.57
N GLU A 200 2.36 14.70 -6.68
CA GLU A 200 2.96 14.08 -7.85
C GLU A 200 2.57 12.60 -7.97
N THR A 201 2.37 12.18 -9.19
CA THR A 201 2.12 10.78 -9.54
C THR A 201 3.45 10.04 -9.61
N LEU A 202 3.72 9.20 -8.61
CA LEU A 202 4.99 8.49 -8.48
C LEU A 202 4.86 6.96 -8.56
N ILE A 203 3.62 6.44 -8.72
CA ILE A 203 3.36 5.02 -8.98
C ILE A 203 2.25 4.83 -10.02
N ARG A 204 2.27 3.69 -10.70
CA ARG A 204 1.15 3.10 -11.40
C ARG A 204 0.53 2.03 -10.53
N TYR A 205 -0.69 2.27 -10.07
CA TYR A 205 -1.44 1.37 -9.20
C TYR A 205 -2.41 0.53 -10.01
N ARG A 206 -2.26 -0.80 -9.94
CA ARG A 206 -3.11 -1.72 -10.69
C ARG A 206 -4.43 -1.97 -10.00
N GLU A 207 -5.50 -1.74 -10.76
CA GLU A 207 -6.86 -1.89 -10.26
C GLU A 207 -7.74 -2.66 -11.27
N ASP A 208 -7.46 -3.96 -11.43
CA ASP A 208 -8.21 -4.82 -12.34
C ASP A 208 -9.65 -5.02 -11.84
N SER A 209 -10.63 -5.06 -12.76
CA SER A 209 -12.07 -5.22 -12.47
C SER A 209 -12.41 -6.49 -11.69
N LYS A 210 -11.60 -7.56 -11.84
CA LYS A 210 -11.78 -8.83 -11.11
C LYS A 210 -11.63 -8.70 -9.59
N TYR A 211 -10.93 -7.67 -9.10
CA TYR A 211 -10.76 -7.40 -7.66
C TYR A 211 -11.92 -6.63 -7.04
N LEU A 212 -12.92 -6.21 -7.82
CA LEU A 212 -14.09 -5.49 -7.33
C LEU A 212 -15.04 -6.36 -6.48
N LYS A 213 -15.00 -7.69 -6.63
CA LYS A 213 -15.83 -8.61 -5.83
C LYS A 213 -15.28 -8.75 -4.41
N ARG A 214 -15.94 -8.11 -3.46
CA ARG A 214 -15.62 -8.27 -2.04
C ARG A 214 -16.29 -9.51 -1.46
N ARG A 215 -15.62 -10.19 -0.50
CA ARG A 215 -16.24 -11.24 0.33
C ARG A 215 -16.88 -10.59 1.56
N PHE A 216 -18.05 -11.05 1.96
CA PHE A 216 -18.80 -10.49 3.11
C PHE A 216 -17.96 -10.44 4.40
N ARG A 217 -17.16 -11.47 4.66
CA ARG A 217 -16.26 -11.50 5.84
C ARG A 217 -15.32 -10.27 5.93
N TYR A 218 -14.86 -9.74 4.80
CA TYR A 218 -13.97 -8.57 4.81
C TYR A 218 -14.72 -7.27 5.15
N CYS A 219 -16.02 -7.22 4.88
CA CYS A 219 -16.82 -6.07 5.34
C CYS A 219 -16.90 -6.04 6.86
N PHE A 220 -17.10 -7.20 7.48
CA PHE A 220 -17.11 -7.30 8.93
C PHE A 220 -15.75 -6.95 9.55
N SER A 221 -14.66 -7.45 8.98
CA SER A 221 -13.30 -7.07 9.38
C SER A 221 -13.09 -5.56 9.29
N GLU A 222 -13.46 -4.94 8.16
CA GLU A 222 -13.33 -3.49 7.99
C GLU A 222 -14.17 -2.72 9.00
N MET A 223 -15.38 -3.19 9.34
CA MET A 223 -16.21 -2.55 10.38
C MET A 223 -15.53 -2.59 11.75
N LEU A 224 -14.98 -3.73 12.17
CA LEU A 224 -14.26 -3.86 13.44
C LEU A 224 -13.03 -2.94 13.49
N ILE A 225 -12.25 -2.89 12.41
CA ILE A 225 -11.09 -2.00 12.29
C ILE A 225 -11.53 -0.54 12.40
N ARG A 226 -12.64 -0.13 11.77
CA ARG A 226 -13.19 1.22 11.89
C ARG A 226 -13.61 1.55 13.32
N ILE A 227 -14.31 0.65 14.01
CA ILE A 227 -14.69 0.85 15.41
C ILE A 227 -13.45 1.09 16.27
N GLN A 228 -12.48 0.19 16.21
CA GLN A 228 -11.25 0.29 17.00
C GLN A 228 -10.43 1.54 16.65
N GLY A 229 -10.24 1.80 15.35
CA GLY A 229 -9.46 2.94 14.87
C GLY A 229 -10.10 4.27 15.22
N PHE A 230 -11.41 4.43 15.04
CA PHE A 230 -12.12 5.68 15.38
C PHE A 230 -12.13 5.94 16.89
N TYR A 231 -12.24 4.88 17.69
CA TYR A 231 -12.12 4.99 19.14
C TYR A 231 -10.70 5.45 19.54
N ARG A 232 -9.65 4.79 19.04
CA ARG A 232 -8.24 5.16 19.30
C ARG A 232 -7.90 6.58 18.87
N MET A 233 -8.40 7.01 17.72
CA MET A 233 -8.20 8.39 17.21
C MET A 233 -9.05 9.44 17.90
N LYS A 234 -9.96 9.03 18.81
CA LYS A 234 -10.92 9.92 19.51
C LYS A 234 -11.84 10.70 18.56
N ILE A 235 -12.27 10.05 17.45
CA ILE A 235 -13.24 10.61 16.50
C ILE A 235 -14.56 9.85 16.50
N PHE A 236 -14.75 8.94 17.47
CA PHE A 236 -15.98 8.15 17.60
C PHE A 236 -17.14 9.05 18.04
N SER A 237 -18.24 9.01 17.28
CA SER A 237 -19.48 9.75 17.55
C SER A 237 -20.67 9.00 16.95
N ILE A 238 -21.91 9.42 17.27
CA ILE A 238 -23.10 8.81 16.67
C ILE A 238 -23.10 8.90 15.13
N TRP A 239 -22.56 9.98 14.56
CA TRP A 239 -22.48 10.17 13.12
C TRP A 239 -21.47 9.24 12.45
N THR A 240 -20.45 8.76 13.17
CA THR A 240 -19.47 7.83 12.63
C THR A 240 -20.02 6.43 12.41
N VAL A 241 -21.16 6.08 12.99
CA VAL A 241 -21.85 4.79 12.78
C VAL A 241 -22.14 4.56 11.29
N LEU A 242 -22.55 5.61 10.56
CA LEU A 242 -22.79 5.51 9.12
C LEU A 242 -21.52 5.11 8.34
N TYR A 243 -20.35 5.61 8.76
CA TYR A 243 -19.07 5.24 8.16
C TYR A 243 -18.63 3.83 8.56
N ILE A 244 -18.97 3.37 9.76
CA ILE A 244 -18.73 1.99 10.21
C ILE A 244 -19.54 1.01 9.36
N LEU A 245 -20.79 1.34 9.04
CA LEU A 245 -21.68 0.50 8.22
C LEU A 245 -21.40 0.59 6.70
N LYS A 246 -20.61 1.58 6.26
CA LYS A 246 -20.27 1.77 4.84
C LYS A 246 -19.75 0.53 4.12
N PRO A 247 -18.91 -0.36 4.70
CA PRO A 247 -18.47 -1.59 4.06
C PRO A 247 -19.60 -2.48 3.58
N ILE A 248 -20.74 -2.52 4.27
CA ILE A 248 -21.94 -3.28 3.86
C ILE A 248 -22.51 -2.71 2.56
N ALA A 249 -22.66 -1.38 2.48
CA ALA A 249 -23.13 -0.72 1.25
C ALA A 249 -22.18 -0.96 0.08
N VAL A 250 -20.86 -0.88 0.32
CA VAL A 250 -19.84 -1.18 -0.70
C VAL A 250 -19.91 -2.65 -1.14
N TYR A 251 -20.15 -3.58 -0.21
CA TYR A 251 -20.35 -4.99 -0.54
C TYR A 251 -21.59 -5.17 -1.43
N ALA A 252 -22.73 -4.59 -1.08
CA ALA A 252 -23.95 -4.67 -1.89
C ALA A 252 -23.70 -4.18 -3.32
N VAL A 253 -23.03 -3.03 -3.49
CA VAL A 253 -22.65 -2.49 -4.81
C VAL A 253 -21.69 -3.42 -5.56
N SER A 254 -20.77 -4.07 -4.86
CA SER A 254 -19.79 -4.99 -5.47
C SER A 254 -20.41 -6.25 -6.08
N ARG A 255 -21.66 -6.57 -5.73
CA ARG A 255 -22.43 -7.66 -6.36
C ARG A 255 -22.87 -7.33 -7.80
N PHE A 256 -22.79 -6.04 -8.17
CA PHE A 256 -23.10 -5.55 -9.51
C PHE A 256 -21.83 -4.93 -10.15
N PRO A 257 -20.93 -5.76 -10.74
CA PRO A 257 -19.61 -5.30 -11.20
C PRO A 257 -19.65 -4.13 -12.16
N ALA A 258 -20.58 -4.14 -13.13
CA ALA A 258 -20.73 -3.05 -14.10
C ALA A 258 -21.08 -1.71 -13.42
N LEU A 259 -21.98 -1.73 -12.41
CA LEU A 259 -22.34 -0.55 -11.64
C LEU A 259 -21.16 -0.08 -10.79
N ALA A 260 -20.46 -1.00 -10.14
CA ALA A 260 -19.29 -0.69 -9.32
C ALA A 260 -18.18 -0.02 -10.14
N GLN A 261 -17.88 -0.54 -11.34
CA GLN A 261 -16.90 0.03 -12.26
C GLN A 261 -17.34 1.42 -12.76
N LYS A 262 -18.62 1.58 -13.17
CA LYS A 262 -19.17 2.87 -13.62
C LYS A 262 -19.07 3.94 -12.52
N LEU A 263 -19.44 3.60 -11.27
CA LEU A 263 -19.37 4.52 -10.13
C LEU A 263 -17.91 4.91 -9.82
N ARG A 264 -16.97 3.98 -9.93
CA ARG A 264 -15.55 4.21 -9.71
C ARG A 264 -14.96 5.16 -10.76
N ARG A 265 -15.18 4.87 -12.04
CA ARG A 265 -14.73 5.73 -13.16
C ARG A 265 -15.35 7.13 -13.07
N TYR A 266 -16.62 7.25 -12.69
CA TYR A 266 -17.30 8.54 -12.49
C TYR A 266 -16.65 9.38 -11.36
N LYS A 267 -16.36 8.77 -10.22
CA LYS A 267 -15.71 9.46 -9.08
C LYS A 267 -14.33 10.01 -9.45
N ASN A 268 -13.55 9.26 -10.21
CA ASN A 268 -12.21 9.67 -10.62
C ASN A 268 -12.22 10.71 -11.76
N LYS A 269 -13.21 10.66 -12.64
CA LYS A 269 -13.42 11.68 -13.69
C LYS A 269 -13.75 13.06 -13.07
N LYS A 270 -14.61 13.08 -12.06
CA LYS A 270 -14.98 14.31 -11.34
C LYS A 270 -13.79 14.94 -10.59
N ARG A 271 -12.79 14.16 -10.18
CA ARG A 271 -11.55 14.66 -9.55
C ARG A 271 -10.58 15.30 -10.54
N LYS A 272 -10.62 14.94 -11.84
CA LYS A 272 -9.83 15.61 -12.90
C LYS A 272 -10.38 16.99 -13.28
N THR A 273 -11.66 17.26 -13.02
CA THR A 273 -12.36 18.49 -13.47
C THR A 273 -12.34 19.61 -12.38
N ILE A 274 -11.82 19.33 -11.20
CA ILE A 274 -11.71 20.28 -10.08
C ILE A 274 -10.21 20.72 -9.93
N ARG A 275 -9.58 21.01 -11.05
CA ARG A 275 -8.28 21.68 -11.16
C ARG A 275 -8.41 22.95 -11.97
#